data_758076fc3765be74e834890baa56298a
#
_entry.id   758076fc3765be74e834890baa56298a
#
_cell.length_a   1.000
_cell.length_b   1.000
_cell.length_c   1.000
_cell.angle_alpha   90.00
_cell.angle_beta   90.00
_cell.angle_gamma   90.00
#
_symmetry.space_group_name_H-M   'P 1'
#
loop_
_entity.id
_entity.type
_entity.pdbx_description
1 polymer ?
#
loop_
_entity_poly.entity_id
_entity_poly.type
_entity_poly.pdbx_seq_one_letter_code
_entity_poly.pdbx_strand_id
1 'polypeptide(L)'
;TELLANGKRIDGSETKVGLRTLEFDANKGFALNGNWMKVKGVCLHHDAGVLGAVVPPEVWERRLNNLKGIGVNAIRMSHNPQAPVLYELCDRLGFLVMDEVSDEWEFPKRKWVQGWNVGTPSYDGTFDFFEEWIERDVTDMVRRDRNHTCIFLWSIGNEVDYPNDPYSHPVLDGAKINQPMFGGYKPDAPDAMRIGTIAKRLAACVRAVDTSRPVTGALAGVVMSNETEYPDAVDVVGYNYTENRYDQDHATYPDRIIYGSETGSGLDAWYAVRDKDFIFGQFIWTGTDYLGESGRWPSRGLYTGLLDFGSFPKIGRA
;
A
#
# COMPACT_ATOMS: atom_id res chain seq x y z
N THR A 1 -17.72 -6.24 -26.58
CA THR A 1 -18.96 -5.53 -26.91
C THR A 1 -18.93 -5.10 -28.36
N GLU A 2 -20.03 -5.34 -29.09
CA GLU A 2 -20.15 -4.89 -30.48
C GLU A 2 -21.39 -4.00 -30.60
N LEU A 3 -21.25 -2.93 -31.38
CA LEU A 3 -22.35 -2.06 -31.77
C LEU A 3 -22.77 -2.42 -33.21
N LEU A 4 -24.04 -2.80 -33.40
CA LEU A 4 -24.57 -3.19 -34.69
C LEU A 4 -25.60 -2.20 -35.16
N ALA A 5 -25.56 -1.82 -36.46
CA ALA A 5 -26.62 -1.11 -37.15
C ALA A 5 -27.07 -1.95 -38.33
N ASN A 6 -28.38 -2.26 -38.39
CA ASN A 6 -28.98 -3.10 -39.45
C ASN A 6 -28.25 -4.46 -39.61
N GLY A 7 -27.81 -5.07 -38.51
CA GLY A 7 -27.07 -6.33 -38.52
C GLY A 7 -25.60 -6.24 -38.92
N LYS A 8 -25.10 -5.05 -39.26
CA LYS A 8 -23.71 -4.82 -39.60
C LYS A 8 -22.97 -4.16 -38.47
N ARG A 9 -21.80 -4.70 -38.11
CA ARG A 9 -20.93 -4.12 -37.06
C ARG A 9 -20.46 -2.73 -37.53
N ILE A 10 -20.71 -1.71 -36.70
CA ILE A 10 -20.30 -0.33 -36.92
C ILE A 10 -19.24 0.14 -35.94
N ASP A 11 -19.17 -0.50 -34.77
CA ASP A 11 -18.17 -0.23 -33.74
C ASP A 11 -18.04 -1.43 -32.79
N GLY A 12 -17.03 -1.43 -31.93
CA GLY A 12 -16.83 -2.45 -30.91
C GLY A 12 -15.66 -2.15 -30.00
N SER A 13 -15.76 -2.64 -28.77
CA SER A 13 -14.68 -2.64 -27.80
C SER A 13 -14.44 -4.03 -27.25
N GLU A 14 -13.17 -4.32 -26.95
CA GLU A 14 -12.73 -5.55 -26.31
C GLU A 14 -12.03 -5.20 -25.00
N THR A 15 -12.49 -5.82 -23.90
CA THR A 15 -11.90 -5.63 -22.59
C THR A 15 -11.50 -7.00 -22.04
N LYS A 16 -10.26 -7.17 -21.67
CA LYS A 16 -9.78 -8.37 -20.97
C LYS A 16 -10.31 -8.33 -19.54
N VAL A 17 -10.89 -9.42 -19.10
CA VAL A 17 -11.37 -9.61 -17.74
C VAL A 17 -10.96 -10.99 -17.24
N GLY A 18 -10.81 -11.13 -15.92
CA GLY A 18 -10.55 -12.43 -15.29
C GLY A 18 -11.60 -12.71 -14.22
N LEU A 19 -11.87 -13.98 -13.99
CA LEU A 19 -12.75 -14.45 -12.95
C LEU A 19 -11.93 -15.08 -11.83
N ARG A 20 -12.18 -14.68 -10.60
CA ARG A 20 -11.56 -15.22 -9.39
C ARG A 20 -12.46 -15.03 -8.19
N THR A 21 -12.22 -15.80 -7.15
CA THR A 21 -12.78 -15.55 -5.82
C THR A 21 -11.67 -15.10 -4.88
N LEU A 22 -11.99 -14.09 -4.07
CA LEU A 22 -11.13 -13.58 -3.01
C LEU A 22 -11.87 -13.83 -1.69
N GLU A 23 -11.22 -14.51 -0.76
CA GLU A 23 -11.77 -14.76 0.56
C GLU A 23 -10.81 -14.19 1.60
N PHE A 24 -11.35 -13.44 2.54
CA PHE A 24 -10.59 -12.88 3.66
C PHE A 24 -11.29 -13.30 4.95
N ASP A 25 -10.51 -13.87 5.88
CA ASP A 25 -11.01 -14.39 7.14
C ASP A 25 -10.08 -13.96 8.27
N ALA A 26 -10.64 -13.43 9.34
CA ALA A 26 -9.87 -12.89 10.46
C ALA A 26 -9.01 -13.94 11.18
N ASN A 27 -9.30 -15.23 11.02
CA ASN A 27 -8.58 -16.32 11.68
C ASN A 27 -7.75 -17.20 10.73
N LYS A 28 -8.13 -17.25 9.43
CA LYS A 28 -7.48 -18.11 8.42
C LYS A 28 -6.65 -17.32 7.43
N GLY A 29 -6.81 -15.99 7.39
CA GLY A 29 -6.09 -15.12 6.49
C GLY A 29 -6.75 -14.95 5.12
N PHE A 30 -6.06 -15.29 4.03
CA PHE A 30 -6.49 -15.03 2.66
C PHE A 30 -6.52 -16.30 1.81
N ALA A 31 -7.59 -16.46 1.02
CA ALA A 31 -7.68 -17.50 0.01
C ALA A 31 -7.96 -16.91 -1.38
N LEU A 32 -7.25 -17.44 -2.37
CA LEU A 32 -7.49 -17.18 -3.79
C LEU A 32 -8.07 -18.44 -4.43
N ASN A 33 -9.28 -18.32 -5.01
CA ASN A 33 -9.98 -19.44 -5.64
C ASN A 33 -10.10 -20.67 -4.70
N GLY A 34 -10.43 -20.42 -3.43
CA GLY A 34 -10.58 -21.43 -2.39
C GLY A 34 -9.26 -22.01 -1.84
N ASN A 35 -8.10 -21.52 -2.30
CA ASN A 35 -6.81 -21.98 -1.80
C ASN A 35 -6.23 -20.97 -0.80
N TRP A 36 -6.13 -21.36 0.46
CA TRP A 36 -5.51 -20.55 1.52
C TRP A 36 -4.02 -20.40 1.25
N MET A 37 -3.54 -19.15 1.31
CA MET A 37 -2.15 -18.84 0.97
C MET A 37 -1.64 -17.59 1.69
N LYS A 38 -0.32 -17.49 1.83
CA LYS A 38 0.34 -16.27 2.28
C LYS A 38 0.63 -15.34 1.12
N VAL A 39 0.28 -14.08 1.30
CA VAL A 39 0.70 -12.99 0.43
C VAL A 39 2.15 -12.63 0.76
N LYS A 40 3.05 -12.90 -0.17
CA LYS A 40 4.48 -12.57 -0.11
C LYS A 40 4.73 -11.40 -1.04
N GLY A 41 4.41 -10.21 -0.52
CA GLY A 41 4.40 -8.96 -1.27
C GLY A 41 5.67 -8.16 -1.11
N VAL A 42 5.84 -7.22 -2.04
CA VAL A 42 6.83 -6.15 -1.97
C VAL A 42 6.22 -4.81 -2.38
N CYS A 43 6.72 -3.74 -1.81
CA CYS A 43 6.42 -2.38 -2.26
C CYS A 43 7.27 -2.04 -3.49
N LEU A 44 6.68 -1.40 -4.51
CA LEU A 44 7.39 -0.93 -5.70
C LEU A 44 7.09 0.54 -5.95
N HIS A 45 8.14 1.33 -6.18
CA HIS A 45 8.06 2.68 -6.69
C HIS A 45 8.09 2.70 -8.23
N HIS A 46 7.50 3.72 -8.82
CA HIS A 46 7.53 3.97 -10.27
C HIS A 46 8.86 4.62 -10.69
N ASP A 47 9.92 3.84 -10.59
CA ASP A 47 11.31 4.25 -10.76
C ASP A 47 12.11 3.11 -11.41
N ALA A 48 13.05 3.46 -12.26
CA ALA A 48 13.97 2.51 -12.90
C ALA A 48 15.43 3.01 -12.84
N GLY A 49 15.84 3.58 -11.72
CA GLY A 49 17.20 4.07 -11.51
C GLY A 49 17.55 5.16 -12.52
N VAL A 50 18.59 4.94 -13.33
CA VAL A 50 19.06 5.94 -14.32
C VAL A 50 18.04 6.31 -15.40
N LEU A 51 16.97 5.52 -15.57
CA LEU A 51 15.87 5.82 -16.48
C LEU A 51 14.80 6.71 -15.83
N GLY A 52 14.89 6.95 -14.52
CA GLY A 52 13.92 7.74 -13.78
C GLY A 52 12.52 7.10 -13.80
N ALA A 53 11.48 7.94 -13.87
CA ALA A 53 10.09 7.50 -13.87
C ALA A 53 9.54 7.10 -15.26
N VAL A 54 10.36 7.20 -16.32
CA VAL A 54 10.01 6.65 -17.64
C VAL A 54 10.48 5.20 -17.69
N VAL A 55 9.63 4.28 -17.22
CA VAL A 55 9.99 2.87 -17.12
C VAL A 55 9.44 2.09 -18.30
N PRO A 56 10.30 1.62 -19.25
CA PRO A 56 9.87 0.79 -20.36
C PRO A 56 9.22 -0.53 -19.89
N PRO A 57 8.23 -1.07 -20.66
CA PRO A 57 7.57 -2.33 -20.32
C PRO A 57 8.54 -3.49 -20.09
N GLU A 58 9.63 -3.56 -20.85
CA GLU A 58 10.65 -4.62 -20.75
C GLU A 58 11.41 -4.56 -19.42
N VAL A 59 11.60 -3.36 -18.87
CA VAL A 59 12.21 -3.17 -17.54
C VAL A 59 11.27 -3.67 -16.45
N TRP A 60 9.97 -3.34 -16.53
CA TRP A 60 8.96 -3.87 -15.63
C TRP A 60 8.86 -5.38 -15.71
N GLU A 61 8.80 -5.94 -16.93
CA GLU A 61 8.69 -7.37 -17.11
C GLU A 61 9.89 -8.12 -16.53
N ARG A 62 11.12 -7.65 -16.77
CA ARG A 62 12.34 -8.20 -16.18
C ARG A 62 12.29 -8.16 -14.65
N ARG A 63 11.91 -7.02 -14.08
CA ARG A 63 11.81 -6.82 -12.64
C ARG A 63 10.81 -7.79 -12.01
N LEU A 64 9.60 -7.86 -12.57
CA LEU A 64 8.56 -8.77 -12.11
C LEU A 64 8.98 -10.24 -12.22
N ASN A 65 9.60 -10.66 -13.33
CA ASN A 65 10.09 -12.03 -13.48
C ASN A 65 11.15 -12.37 -12.42
N ASN A 66 12.07 -11.46 -12.11
CA ASN A 66 13.07 -11.69 -11.07
C ASN A 66 12.47 -11.72 -9.67
N LEU A 67 11.50 -10.85 -9.36
CA LEU A 67 10.73 -10.91 -8.11
C LEU A 67 9.97 -12.23 -7.98
N LYS A 68 9.33 -12.69 -9.05
CA LYS A 68 8.64 -13.97 -9.08
C LYS A 68 9.61 -15.14 -8.86
N GLY A 69 10.79 -15.07 -9.45
CA GLY A 69 11.86 -16.06 -9.31
C GLY A 69 12.35 -16.24 -7.86
N ILE A 70 12.26 -15.22 -7.04
CA ILE A 70 12.59 -15.28 -5.60
C ILE A 70 11.35 -15.49 -4.71
N GLY A 71 10.18 -15.80 -5.30
CA GLY A 71 8.99 -16.22 -4.57
C GLY A 71 8.00 -15.11 -4.22
N VAL A 72 8.17 -13.89 -4.71
CA VAL A 72 7.19 -12.80 -4.56
C VAL A 72 5.94 -13.12 -5.39
N ASN A 73 4.76 -12.93 -4.79
CA ASN A 73 3.47 -13.18 -5.44
C ASN A 73 2.53 -11.97 -5.42
N ALA A 74 2.94 -10.87 -4.80
CA ALA A 74 2.12 -9.66 -4.72
C ALA A 74 2.96 -8.38 -4.80
N ILE A 75 2.35 -7.32 -5.31
CA ILE A 75 2.94 -5.98 -5.44
C ILE A 75 2.03 -4.95 -4.76
N ARG A 76 2.62 -4.07 -3.95
CA ARG A 76 1.98 -2.84 -3.49
C ARG A 76 2.49 -1.67 -4.32
N MET A 77 1.57 -0.90 -4.90
CA MET A 77 1.87 0.29 -5.70
C MET A 77 2.14 1.48 -4.77
N SER A 78 3.38 1.61 -4.32
CA SER A 78 3.80 2.61 -3.33
C SER A 78 4.08 3.96 -3.98
N HIS A 79 3.49 5.03 -3.58
CA HIS A 79 2.26 5.22 -2.81
C HIS A 79 1.33 6.06 -3.70
N ASN A 80 1.07 5.59 -4.91
CA ASN A 80 0.24 6.24 -5.92
C ASN A 80 -0.09 5.26 -7.06
N PRO A 81 -1.15 5.50 -7.82
CA PRO A 81 -1.46 4.71 -9.02
C PRO A 81 -0.32 4.78 -10.03
N GLN A 82 0.11 3.63 -10.54
CA GLN A 82 1.26 3.54 -11.43
C GLN A 82 0.85 3.43 -12.91
N ALA A 83 1.82 3.26 -13.81
CA ALA A 83 1.53 3.17 -15.24
C ALA A 83 0.67 1.93 -15.57
N PRO A 84 -0.34 2.04 -16.44
CA PRO A 84 -1.24 0.92 -16.79
C PRO A 84 -0.52 -0.35 -17.22
N VAL A 85 0.59 -0.23 -17.93
CA VAL A 85 1.39 -1.38 -18.38
C VAL A 85 1.87 -2.28 -17.24
N LEU A 86 2.07 -1.73 -16.04
CA LEU A 86 2.49 -2.52 -14.88
C LEU A 86 1.36 -3.45 -14.42
N TYR A 87 0.12 -2.99 -14.42
CA TYR A 87 -1.05 -3.80 -14.08
C TYR A 87 -1.30 -4.89 -15.14
N GLU A 88 -1.16 -4.56 -16.44
CA GLU A 88 -1.24 -5.55 -17.53
C GLU A 88 -0.19 -6.67 -17.38
N LEU A 89 1.02 -6.30 -16.98
CA LEU A 89 2.09 -7.26 -16.70
C LEU A 89 1.78 -8.09 -15.45
N CYS A 90 1.24 -7.49 -14.40
CA CYS A 90 0.80 -8.21 -13.18
C CYS A 90 -0.31 -9.21 -13.50
N ASP A 91 -1.32 -8.82 -14.31
CA ASP A 91 -2.35 -9.73 -14.81
C ASP A 91 -1.74 -10.93 -15.54
N ARG A 92 -0.82 -10.67 -16.48
CA ARG A 92 -0.20 -11.70 -17.32
C ARG A 92 0.73 -12.62 -16.55
N LEU A 93 1.48 -12.08 -15.61
CA LEU A 93 2.46 -12.83 -14.83
C LEU A 93 1.87 -13.45 -13.55
N GLY A 94 0.62 -13.15 -13.21
CA GLY A 94 -0.09 -13.73 -12.07
C GLY A 94 0.37 -13.19 -10.71
N PHE A 95 0.58 -11.89 -10.60
CA PHE A 95 0.76 -11.21 -9.32
C PHE A 95 -0.58 -10.72 -8.77
N LEU A 96 -0.71 -10.68 -7.45
CA LEU A 96 -1.72 -9.91 -6.77
C LEU A 96 -1.25 -8.46 -6.63
N VAL A 97 -2.16 -7.50 -6.71
CA VAL A 97 -1.84 -6.08 -6.62
C VAL A 97 -2.70 -5.39 -5.57
N MET A 98 -2.04 -4.69 -4.65
CA MET A 98 -2.66 -3.67 -3.83
C MET A 98 -2.42 -2.33 -4.51
N ASP A 99 -3.49 -1.74 -5.03
CA ASP A 99 -3.45 -0.45 -5.68
C ASP A 99 -3.72 0.66 -4.66
N GLU A 100 -2.84 1.67 -4.62
CA GLU A 100 -2.85 2.67 -3.58
C GLU A 100 -2.95 4.08 -4.17
N VAL A 101 -3.85 4.90 -3.58
CA VAL A 101 -4.18 6.20 -4.18
C VAL A 101 -3.23 7.31 -3.80
N SER A 102 -2.72 7.35 -2.56
CA SER A 102 -1.95 8.49 -2.07
C SER A 102 -1.06 8.15 -0.87
N ASP A 103 0.05 8.88 -0.77
CA ASP A 103 0.97 8.84 0.37
C ASP A 103 0.61 9.83 1.48
N GLU A 104 -0.23 10.82 1.20
CA GLU A 104 -0.62 11.85 2.16
C GLU A 104 -2.09 12.25 1.98
N TRP A 105 -2.70 12.77 3.06
CA TRP A 105 -4.05 13.32 3.05
C TRP A 105 -4.04 14.84 3.23
N GLU A 106 -4.85 15.34 4.15
CA GLU A 106 -5.03 16.80 4.38
C GLU A 106 -3.80 17.49 5.00
N PHE A 107 -2.79 16.76 5.41
CA PHE A 107 -1.53 17.31 5.90
C PHE A 107 -0.35 16.74 5.13
N PRO A 108 0.68 17.59 4.85
CA PRO A 108 1.82 17.20 4.04
C PRO A 108 2.81 16.33 4.81
N LYS A 109 3.39 15.38 4.10
CA LYS A 109 4.63 14.73 4.53
C LYS A 109 5.84 15.58 4.14
N ARG A 110 6.97 15.39 4.84
CA ARG A 110 8.23 16.07 4.56
C ARG A 110 8.86 15.54 3.28
N LYS A 111 9.25 16.43 2.34
CA LYS A 111 9.96 16.10 1.12
C LYS A 111 11.37 16.71 1.18
N TRP A 112 12.38 15.88 1.11
CA TRP A 112 13.78 16.25 1.33
C TRP A 112 14.50 16.50 0.00
N VAL A 113 14.90 17.74 -0.26
CA VAL A 113 15.56 18.16 -1.51
C VAL A 113 17.06 17.82 -1.52
N GLN A 114 17.69 17.81 -0.34
CA GLN A 114 19.15 17.58 -0.20
C GLN A 114 19.51 16.14 0.17
N GLY A 115 18.55 15.28 0.29
CA GLY A 115 18.65 13.91 0.78
C GLY A 115 17.75 13.67 1.97
N TRP A 116 17.31 12.44 2.16
CA TRP A 116 16.35 12.06 3.20
C TRP A 116 16.86 12.45 4.60
N ASN A 117 16.02 13.18 5.32
CA ASN A 117 16.33 13.78 6.63
C ASN A 117 17.53 14.75 6.64
N VAL A 118 17.86 15.37 5.50
CA VAL A 118 18.97 16.33 5.36
C VAL A 118 18.43 17.72 5.03
N GLY A 119 18.80 18.71 5.85
CA GLY A 119 18.44 20.11 5.65
C GLY A 119 17.00 20.42 6.04
N THR A 120 16.40 21.39 5.36
CA THR A 120 14.99 21.80 5.57
C THR A 120 14.10 21.09 4.55
N PRO A 121 13.01 20.42 4.97
CA PRO A 121 12.10 19.77 4.06
C PRO A 121 11.24 20.78 3.30
N SER A 122 10.86 20.43 2.06
CA SER A 122 9.68 20.98 1.39
C SER A 122 8.43 20.25 1.85
N TYR A 123 7.29 20.92 1.69
CA TYR A 123 5.97 20.37 2.01
C TYR A 123 5.02 20.39 0.81
N ASP A 124 5.49 20.82 -0.37
CA ASP A 124 4.68 20.80 -1.58
C ASP A 124 4.26 19.38 -1.95
N GLY A 125 2.99 19.17 -2.27
CA GLY A 125 2.51 17.84 -2.58
C GLY A 125 1.02 17.72 -2.87
N THR A 126 0.52 16.50 -2.89
CA THR A 126 -0.89 16.22 -3.18
C THR A 126 -1.84 16.79 -2.14
N PHE A 127 -1.38 17.02 -0.91
CA PHE A 127 -2.17 17.63 0.15
C PHE A 127 -2.71 19.01 -0.22
N ASP A 128 -1.99 19.79 -1.03
CA ASP A 128 -2.41 21.13 -1.49
C ASP A 128 -3.75 21.10 -2.22
N PHE A 129 -4.10 19.96 -2.80
CA PHE A 129 -5.30 19.73 -3.59
C PHE A 129 -6.23 18.68 -2.95
N PHE A 130 -5.93 18.21 -1.75
CA PHE A 130 -6.61 17.08 -1.12
C PHE A 130 -8.13 17.25 -1.05
N GLU A 131 -8.62 18.37 -0.51
CA GLU A 131 -10.06 18.59 -0.33
C GLU A 131 -10.82 18.71 -1.64
N GLU A 132 -10.18 19.23 -2.69
CA GLU A 132 -10.81 19.40 -4.01
C GLU A 132 -10.77 18.12 -4.86
N TRP A 133 -9.70 17.32 -4.75
CA TRP A 133 -9.40 16.29 -5.74
C TRP A 133 -9.44 14.86 -5.24
N ILE A 134 -9.22 14.61 -3.95
CA ILE A 134 -9.00 13.24 -3.46
C ILE A 134 -10.14 12.27 -3.77
N GLU A 135 -11.40 12.69 -3.66
CA GLU A 135 -12.54 11.81 -3.96
C GLU A 135 -12.61 11.45 -5.45
N ARG A 136 -12.24 12.41 -6.29
CA ARG A 136 -12.11 12.19 -7.73
C ARG A 136 -10.95 11.26 -8.03
N ASP A 137 -9.80 11.50 -7.44
CA ASP A 137 -8.59 10.67 -7.65
C ASP A 137 -8.82 9.22 -7.24
N VAL A 138 -9.43 8.99 -6.07
CA VAL A 138 -9.84 7.63 -5.62
C VAL A 138 -10.80 7.01 -6.64
N THR A 139 -11.83 7.74 -7.04
CA THR A 139 -12.85 7.25 -7.97
C THR A 139 -12.26 6.92 -9.34
N ASP A 140 -11.38 7.77 -9.85
CA ASP A 140 -10.76 7.61 -11.17
C ASP A 140 -9.71 6.49 -11.16
N MET A 141 -8.95 6.30 -10.07
CA MET A 141 -8.09 5.14 -9.89
C MET A 141 -8.89 3.84 -9.99
N VAL A 142 -9.96 3.70 -9.19
CA VAL A 142 -10.78 2.50 -9.20
C VAL A 142 -11.44 2.27 -10.56
N ARG A 143 -11.95 3.32 -11.21
CA ARG A 143 -12.55 3.22 -12.57
C ARG A 143 -11.55 2.79 -13.62
N ARG A 144 -10.33 3.32 -13.57
CA ARG A 144 -9.26 2.99 -14.50
C ARG A 144 -8.87 1.52 -14.38
N ASP A 145 -8.72 1.03 -13.14
CA ASP A 145 -8.00 -0.20 -12.88
C ASP A 145 -8.89 -1.40 -12.50
N ARG A 146 -10.19 -1.20 -12.20
CA ARG A 146 -11.11 -2.26 -11.75
C ARG A 146 -11.23 -3.48 -12.68
N ASN A 147 -10.86 -3.35 -13.95
CA ASN A 147 -10.89 -4.48 -14.89
C ASN A 147 -9.63 -5.34 -14.80
N HIS A 148 -8.57 -4.89 -14.10
CA HIS A 148 -7.38 -5.70 -13.85
C HIS A 148 -7.67 -6.79 -12.82
N THR A 149 -7.50 -8.04 -13.24
CA THR A 149 -7.75 -9.21 -12.39
C THR A 149 -6.74 -9.33 -11.26
N CYS A 150 -5.54 -8.80 -11.45
CA CYS A 150 -4.47 -8.80 -10.45
C CYS A 150 -4.84 -8.00 -9.20
N ILE A 151 -5.64 -6.95 -9.30
CA ILE A 151 -5.98 -6.12 -8.15
C ILE A 151 -6.86 -6.92 -7.17
N PHE A 152 -6.43 -7.03 -5.92
CA PHE A 152 -7.16 -7.72 -4.86
C PHE A 152 -7.49 -6.82 -3.67
N LEU A 153 -6.83 -5.67 -3.52
CA LEU A 153 -7.06 -4.66 -2.48
C LEU A 153 -6.99 -3.24 -3.08
N TRP A 154 -7.87 -2.37 -2.58
CA TRP A 154 -7.83 -0.92 -2.82
C TRP A 154 -7.33 -0.23 -1.56
N SER A 155 -6.17 0.44 -1.61
CA SER A 155 -5.61 1.19 -0.49
C SER A 155 -5.92 2.68 -0.62
N ILE A 156 -6.49 3.25 0.46
CA ILE A 156 -6.92 4.64 0.50
C ILE A 156 -5.85 5.60 1.02
N GLY A 157 -4.71 5.10 1.49
CA GLY A 157 -3.60 5.95 1.95
C GLY A 157 -2.53 5.19 2.71
N ASN A 158 -1.35 5.81 2.75
CA ASN A 158 -0.16 5.33 3.44
C ASN A 158 0.19 6.24 4.61
N GLU A 159 0.35 5.66 5.82
CA GLU A 159 0.97 6.30 6.98
C GLU A 159 0.48 7.74 7.28
N VAL A 160 -0.81 7.96 7.12
CA VAL A 160 -1.45 9.26 7.39
C VAL A 160 -1.68 9.52 8.88
N ASP A 161 -1.39 8.53 9.70
CA ASP A 161 -1.69 8.43 11.12
C ASP A 161 -0.43 8.40 12.01
N TYR A 162 0.68 8.99 11.57
CA TYR A 162 1.85 9.12 12.44
C TYR A 162 1.50 9.89 13.72
N PRO A 163 1.77 9.32 14.91
CA PRO A 163 1.53 10.01 16.17
C PRO A 163 2.28 11.34 16.24
N ASN A 164 1.56 12.44 16.52
CA ASN A 164 2.10 13.80 16.58
C ASN A 164 2.74 14.34 15.28
N ASP A 165 2.38 13.77 14.14
CA ASP A 165 2.82 14.25 12.82
C ASP A 165 1.67 14.22 11.77
N PRO A 166 0.66 15.14 11.84
CA PRO A 166 0.47 16.11 12.91
C PRO A 166 -0.53 15.70 14.00
N TYR A 167 -1.30 14.63 13.81
CA TYR A 167 -2.42 14.26 14.68
C TYR A 167 -1.99 13.78 16.05
N SER A 168 -2.77 14.11 17.06
CA SER A 168 -2.53 13.67 18.43
C SER A 168 -3.81 13.15 19.10
N HIS A 169 -3.64 12.27 20.07
CA HIS A 169 -4.72 11.71 20.87
C HIS A 169 -4.24 11.48 22.31
N PRO A 170 -5.10 11.61 23.33
CA PRO A 170 -4.74 11.39 24.73
C PRO A 170 -4.11 10.01 25.02
N VAL A 171 -4.42 8.99 24.23
CA VAL A 171 -3.83 7.63 24.37
C VAL A 171 -2.30 7.64 24.26
N LEU A 172 -1.71 8.66 23.63
CA LEU A 172 -0.26 8.77 23.48
C LEU A 172 0.46 9.09 24.79
N ASP A 173 -0.26 9.57 25.82
CA ASP A 173 0.29 9.74 27.15
C ASP A 173 0.53 8.39 27.81
N GLY A 174 1.81 8.05 28.03
CA GLY A 174 2.21 6.78 28.62
C GLY A 174 2.04 5.55 27.74
N ALA A 175 1.57 5.68 26.51
CA ALA A 175 1.45 4.56 25.58
C ALA A 175 2.81 4.03 25.15
N LYS A 176 2.92 2.70 25.08
CA LYS A 176 4.07 2.03 24.45
C LYS A 176 3.84 2.02 22.94
N ILE A 177 4.44 2.97 22.24
CA ILE A 177 4.43 3.05 20.78
C ILE A 177 5.80 2.67 20.23
N ASN A 178 5.85 2.10 19.02
CA ASN A 178 7.09 1.66 18.39
C ASN A 178 8.05 2.80 18.04
N GLN A 179 7.53 4.02 17.95
CA GLN A 179 8.28 5.22 17.64
C GLN A 179 8.26 6.19 18.84
N PRO A 180 9.08 5.97 19.88
CA PRO A 180 9.02 6.74 21.12
C PRO A 180 9.19 8.25 20.94
N MET A 181 9.87 8.68 19.87
CA MET A 181 10.06 10.10 19.53
C MET A 181 8.74 10.83 19.25
N PHE A 182 7.68 10.12 18.92
CA PHE A 182 6.35 10.67 18.68
C PHE A 182 5.41 10.53 19.89
N GLY A 183 5.88 10.00 21.01
CA GLY A 183 5.08 9.82 22.22
C GLY A 183 4.68 11.13 22.91
N GLY A 184 3.70 11.02 23.80
CA GLY A 184 3.10 12.13 24.54
C GLY A 184 1.97 12.82 23.79
N TYR A 185 0.93 13.20 24.54
CA TYR A 185 -0.22 13.92 23.98
C TYR A 185 0.11 15.38 23.74
N LYS A 186 -0.30 15.92 22.60
CA LYS A 186 -0.17 17.34 22.23
C LYS A 186 -1.56 17.94 22.04
N PRO A 187 -2.12 18.61 23.05
CA PRO A 187 -3.50 19.10 23.00
C PRO A 187 -3.75 20.19 21.93
N ASP A 188 -2.70 20.85 21.48
CA ASP A 188 -2.78 21.91 20.43
C ASP A 188 -2.62 21.32 19.00
N ALA A 189 -2.35 20.02 18.88
CA ALA A 189 -2.28 19.33 17.60
C ALA A 189 -3.69 18.99 17.05
N PRO A 190 -3.83 18.76 15.74
CA PRO A 190 -5.08 18.26 15.18
C PRO A 190 -5.54 16.96 15.85
N ASP A 191 -6.86 16.88 16.08
CA ASP A 191 -7.46 15.69 16.71
C ASP A 191 -7.39 14.48 15.76
N ALA A 192 -6.85 13.37 16.26
CA ALA A 192 -6.73 12.12 15.51
C ALA A 192 -8.08 11.54 15.05
N MET A 193 -9.20 11.91 15.69
CA MET A 193 -10.54 11.46 15.26
C MET A 193 -10.87 11.87 13.81
N ARG A 194 -10.23 12.92 13.28
CA ARG A 194 -10.38 13.34 11.89
C ARG A 194 -9.97 12.26 10.89
N ILE A 195 -8.97 11.46 11.22
CA ILE A 195 -8.45 10.36 10.36
C ILE A 195 -9.58 9.36 10.04
N GLY A 196 -10.36 8.98 11.03
CA GLY A 196 -11.50 8.07 10.84
C GLY A 196 -12.58 8.65 9.92
N THR A 197 -12.88 9.95 10.07
CA THR A 197 -13.84 10.65 9.20
C THR A 197 -13.38 10.65 7.74
N ILE A 198 -12.11 10.95 7.49
CA ILE A 198 -11.53 10.94 6.15
C ILE A 198 -11.53 9.51 5.58
N ALA A 199 -11.10 8.52 6.37
CA ALA A 199 -11.09 7.12 5.94
C ALA A 199 -12.47 6.63 5.50
N LYS A 200 -13.53 6.94 6.25
CA LYS A 200 -14.91 6.61 5.87
C LYS A 200 -15.31 7.25 4.54
N ARG A 201 -14.96 8.52 4.34
CA ARG A 201 -15.24 9.26 3.11
C ARG A 201 -14.57 8.60 1.91
N LEU A 202 -13.28 8.28 1.99
CA LEU A 202 -12.52 7.68 0.90
C LEU A 202 -12.93 6.23 0.62
N ALA A 203 -13.18 5.43 1.66
CA ALA A 203 -13.68 4.08 1.52
C ALA A 203 -15.07 4.05 0.84
N ALA A 204 -15.93 5.03 1.11
CA ALA A 204 -17.21 5.16 0.44
C ALA A 204 -17.04 5.45 -1.06
N CYS A 205 -16.05 6.27 -1.46
CA CYS A 205 -15.74 6.53 -2.87
C CYS A 205 -15.33 5.24 -3.62
N VAL A 206 -14.49 4.41 -3.00
CA VAL A 206 -14.11 3.09 -3.56
C VAL A 206 -15.35 2.21 -3.73
N ARG A 207 -16.13 2.03 -2.65
CA ARG A 207 -17.31 1.14 -2.63
C ARG A 207 -18.42 1.60 -3.57
N ALA A 208 -18.50 2.88 -3.90
CA ALA A 208 -19.44 3.39 -4.90
C ALA A 208 -19.12 2.93 -6.33
N VAL A 209 -17.87 2.50 -6.59
CA VAL A 209 -17.41 2.08 -7.93
C VAL A 209 -17.15 0.57 -7.99
N ASP A 210 -16.59 0.00 -6.94
CA ASP A 210 -16.26 -1.43 -6.86
C ASP A 210 -16.57 -1.99 -5.46
N THR A 211 -17.50 -2.93 -5.41
CA THR A 211 -17.89 -3.68 -4.21
C THR A 211 -17.32 -5.10 -4.20
N SER A 212 -16.55 -5.47 -5.21
CA SER A 212 -16.03 -6.84 -5.37
C SER A 212 -14.67 -7.06 -4.69
N ARG A 213 -14.00 -5.98 -4.26
CA ARG A 213 -12.70 -6.00 -3.61
C ARG A 213 -12.74 -5.21 -2.32
N PRO A 214 -12.05 -5.67 -1.27
CA PRO A 214 -11.98 -4.95 -0.02
C PRO A 214 -11.14 -3.67 -0.13
N VAL A 215 -11.48 -2.72 0.75
CA VAL A 215 -10.74 -1.49 0.98
C VAL A 215 -9.77 -1.70 2.14
N THR A 216 -8.58 -1.14 2.02
CA THR A 216 -7.54 -1.15 3.05
C THR A 216 -6.92 0.23 3.25
N GLY A 217 -6.16 0.37 4.32
CA GLY A 217 -5.26 1.48 4.59
C GLY A 217 -4.01 0.97 5.30
N ALA A 218 -2.90 1.69 5.18
CA ALA A 218 -1.60 1.33 5.74
C ALA A 218 -1.29 2.21 6.95
N LEU A 219 -1.49 1.66 8.15
CA LEU A 219 -1.40 2.35 9.42
C LEU A 219 0.02 2.33 9.98
N ALA A 220 0.58 3.50 10.30
CA ALA A 220 1.84 3.64 11.04
C ALA A 220 1.61 3.79 12.55
N GLY A 221 0.55 4.49 12.94
CA GLY A 221 0.21 4.81 14.33
C GLY A 221 -0.86 3.91 14.91
N VAL A 222 -0.74 2.58 14.80
CA VAL A 222 -1.78 1.61 15.16
C VAL A 222 -2.40 1.84 16.54
N VAL A 223 -1.58 2.20 17.56
CA VAL A 223 -2.08 2.46 18.93
C VAL A 223 -3.03 3.66 18.93
N MET A 224 -2.69 4.74 18.24
CA MET A 224 -3.54 5.92 18.13
C MET A 224 -4.73 5.65 17.21
N SER A 225 -4.52 4.99 16.10
CA SER A 225 -5.58 4.70 15.13
C SER A 225 -6.65 3.76 15.69
N ASN A 226 -6.31 2.88 16.63
CA ASN A 226 -7.29 2.05 17.33
C ASN A 226 -8.29 2.84 18.19
N GLU A 227 -7.99 4.08 18.55
CA GLU A 227 -8.90 5.00 19.24
C GLU A 227 -9.79 5.78 18.27
N THR A 228 -9.58 5.64 16.97
CA THR A 228 -10.32 6.31 15.90
C THR A 228 -11.19 5.33 15.13
N GLU A 229 -12.05 5.84 14.25
CA GLU A 229 -12.84 5.00 13.35
C GLU A 229 -12.05 4.54 12.09
N TYR A 230 -10.74 4.80 11.99
CA TYR A 230 -9.97 4.46 10.78
C TYR A 230 -9.90 2.95 10.53
N PRO A 231 -9.53 2.10 11.52
CA PRO A 231 -9.51 0.66 11.30
C PRO A 231 -10.89 0.08 10.94
N ASP A 232 -11.97 0.69 11.44
CA ASP A 232 -13.35 0.24 11.21
C ASP A 232 -13.94 0.77 9.89
N ALA A 233 -13.31 1.78 9.30
CA ALA A 233 -13.71 2.33 8.01
C ALA A 233 -13.31 1.45 6.82
N VAL A 234 -12.29 0.60 7.00
CA VAL A 234 -11.73 -0.30 5.99
C VAL A 234 -12.11 -1.76 6.26
N ASP A 235 -12.06 -2.60 5.23
CA ASP A 235 -12.43 -4.01 5.34
C ASP A 235 -11.25 -4.86 5.82
N VAL A 236 -10.03 -4.42 5.53
CA VAL A 236 -8.77 -5.09 5.85
C VAL A 236 -7.78 -4.04 6.36
N VAL A 237 -7.13 -4.30 7.47
CA VAL A 237 -6.28 -3.30 8.15
C VAL A 237 -4.80 -3.63 7.96
N GLY A 238 -4.09 -2.76 7.26
CA GLY A 238 -2.65 -2.87 7.05
C GLY A 238 -1.86 -2.23 8.19
N TYR A 239 -0.83 -2.92 8.68
CA TYR A 239 0.07 -2.45 9.72
C TYR A 239 1.47 -2.24 9.14
N ASN A 240 2.01 -1.02 9.28
CA ASN A 240 3.37 -0.71 8.89
C ASN A 240 4.30 -0.84 10.10
N TYR A 241 5.29 -1.75 10.03
CA TYR A 241 6.34 -1.97 11.04
C TYR A 241 5.83 -2.16 12.48
N THR A 242 4.65 -2.71 12.67
CA THR A 242 4.02 -2.93 13.97
C THR A 242 3.63 -4.40 14.20
N GLU A 243 4.47 -5.33 13.77
CA GLU A 243 4.27 -6.77 13.88
C GLU A 243 4.08 -7.24 15.34
N ASN A 244 4.64 -6.50 16.28
CA ASN A 244 4.49 -6.74 17.72
C ASN A 244 3.06 -6.52 18.24
N ARG A 245 2.18 -5.91 17.44
CA ARG A 245 0.77 -5.69 17.78
C ARG A 245 -0.15 -6.82 17.32
N TYR A 246 0.27 -7.67 16.41
CA TYR A 246 -0.60 -8.66 15.77
C TYR A 246 -1.38 -9.52 16.77
N ASP A 247 -0.72 -10.15 17.74
CA ASP A 247 -1.37 -11.03 18.71
C ASP A 247 -2.33 -10.27 19.61
N GLN A 248 -1.89 -9.11 20.10
CA GLN A 248 -2.70 -8.29 21.01
C GLN A 248 -3.95 -7.76 20.29
N ASP A 249 -3.78 -7.24 19.09
CA ASP A 249 -4.89 -6.62 18.35
C ASP A 249 -5.85 -7.68 17.80
N HIS A 250 -5.36 -8.84 17.39
CA HIS A 250 -6.23 -9.97 17.04
C HIS A 250 -7.07 -10.45 18.23
N ALA A 251 -6.49 -10.50 19.44
CA ALA A 251 -7.24 -10.85 20.64
C ALA A 251 -8.27 -9.78 21.05
N THR A 252 -7.96 -8.50 20.81
CA THR A 252 -8.82 -7.37 21.16
C THR A 252 -9.93 -7.14 20.14
N TYR A 253 -9.63 -7.38 18.86
CA TYR A 253 -10.51 -7.17 17.70
C TYR A 253 -10.60 -8.46 16.87
N PRO A 254 -11.29 -9.50 17.34
CA PRO A 254 -11.24 -10.84 16.77
C PRO A 254 -11.79 -10.94 15.32
N ASP A 255 -12.61 -9.99 14.90
CA ASP A 255 -13.18 -9.95 13.54
C ASP A 255 -12.32 -9.12 12.56
N ARG A 256 -11.24 -8.48 13.06
CA ARG A 256 -10.38 -7.64 12.23
C ARG A 256 -9.43 -8.49 11.40
N ILE A 257 -9.43 -8.28 10.09
CA ILE A 257 -8.48 -8.90 9.18
C ILE A 257 -7.23 -8.04 9.12
N ILE A 258 -6.08 -8.61 9.52
CA ILE A 258 -4.82 -7.88 9.69
C ILE A 258 -3.74 -8.44 8.76
N TYR A 259 -2.87 -7.56 8.25
CA TYR A 259 -1.67 -7.93 7.50
C TYR A 259 -0.58 -6.86 7.65
N GLY A 260 0.65 -7.20 7.25
CA GLY A 260 1.75 -6.23 7.17
C GLY A 260 1.70 -5.47 5.84
N SER A 261 1.15 -4.26 5.85
CA SER A 261 1.12 -3.42 4.64
C SER A 261 2.50 -2.88 4.29
N GLU A 262 3.38 -2.77 5.29
CA GLU A 262 4.78 -2.46 5.09
C GLU A 262 5.63 -3.08 6.20
N THR A 263 6.66 -3.84 5.83
CA THR A 263 7.54 -4.52 6.78
C THR A 263 9.01 -4.42 6.34
N GLY A 264 9.90 -4.59 7.29
CA GLY A 264 11.31 -4.78 6.98
C GLY A 264 11.61 -6.12 6.29
N SER A 265 12.82 -6.23 5.72
CA SER A 265 13.30 -7.46 5.08
C SER A 265 13.91 -8.47 6.08
N GLY A 266 13.78 -8.23 7.40
CA GLY A 266 14.28 -9.13 8.43
C GLY A 266 13.46 -10.41 8.55
N LEU A 267 14.12 -11.51 8.92
CA LEU A 267 13.43 -12.80 9.11
C LEU A 267 12.38 -12.76 10.23
N ASP A 268 12.58 -11.93 11.25
CA ASP A 268 11.62 -11.79 12.35
C ASP A 268 10.28 -11.24 11.87
N ALA A 269 10.29 -10.27 10.95
CA ALA A 269 9.08 -9.75 10.33
C ALA A 269 8.36 -10.85 9.51
N TRP A 270 9.13 -11.68 8.79
CA TRP A 270 8.55 -12.83 8.08
C TRP A 270 8.00 -13.89 9.02
N TYR A 271 8.68 -14.21 10.11
CA TYR A 271 8.19 -15.19 11.08
C TYR A 271 6.91 -14.72 11.76
N ALA A 272 6.78 -13.42 12.03
CA ALA A 272 5.55 -12.83 12.56
C ALA A 272 4.34 -13.02 11.64
N VAL A 273 4.55 -13.19 10.34
CA VAL A 273 3.52 -13.47 9.35
C VAL A 273 3.35 -14.96 9.08
N ARG A 274 4.47 -15.67 8.87
CA ARG A 274 4.48 -17.09 8.52
C ARG A 274 3.79 -17.95 9.58
N ASP A 275 4.08 -17.67 10.84
CA ASP A 275 3.71 -18.51 12.00
C ASP A 275 2.33 -18.17 12.59
N LYS A 276 1.59 -17.24 11.96
CA LYS A 276 0.25 -16.80 12.36
C LYS A 276 -0.72 -16.94 11.20
N ASP A 277 -1.65 -17.90 11.28
CA ASP A 277 -2.61 -18.13 10.20
C ASP A 277 -3.47 -16.89 9.92
N PHE A 278 -3.85 -16.17 10.97
CA PHE A 278 -4.68 -14.97 10.90
C PHE A 278 -3.97 -13.76 10.23
N ILE A 279 -2.65 -13.72 10.11
CA ILE A 279 -1.92 -12.71 9.33
C ILE A 279 -1.73 -13.24 7.91
N PHE A 280 -2.49 -12.73 6.96
CA PHE A 280 -2.51 -13.31 5.63
C PHE A 280 -1.28 -12.99 4.77
N GLY A 281 -0.49 -11.96 5.11
CA GLY A 281 0.67 -11.62 4.32
C GLY A 281 1.42 -10.39 4.80
N GLN A 282 2.43 -10.05 4.02
CA GLN A 282 3.22 -8.82 4.20
C GLN A 282 3.63 -8.22 2.86
N PHE A 283 4.01 -6.93 2.89
CA PHE A 283 4.67 -6.24 1.79
C PHE A 283 5.99 -5.67 2.28
N ILE A 284 7.10 -6.21 1.77
CA ILE A 284 8.45 -5.81 2.19
C ILE A 284 8.82 -4.46 1.57
N TRP A 285 9.38 -3.58 2.35
CA TRP A 285 10.01 -2.35 1.93
C TRP A 285 11.49 -2.59 1.62
N THR A 286 11.92 -2.77 0.33
CA THR A 286 11.15 -2.69 -0.92
C THR A 286 11.47 -3.86 -1.85
N GLY A 287 10.76 -3.96 -2.98
CA GLY A 287 11.06 -4.97 -4.00
C GLY A 287 12.35 -4.67 -4.76
N THR A 288 12.61 -3.39 -5.04
CA THR A 288 13.82 -2.94 -5.75
C THR A 288 14.41 -1.71 -5.08
N ASP A 289 15.72 -1.54 -5.19
CA ASP A 289 16.35 -0.25 -4.87
C ASP A 289 15.73 0.86 -5.73
N TYR A 290 15.62 2.06 -5.19
CA TYR A 290 15.01 3.20 -5.87
C TYR A 290 15.69 4.52 -5.53
N LEU A 291 15.47 5.55 -6.36
CA LEU A 291 16.17 6.84 -6.24
C LEU A 291 15.60 7.73 -5.12
N GLY A 292 14.35 7.53 -4.75
CA GLY A 292 13.71 8.25 -3.65
C GLY A 292 14.37 7.95 -2.31
N GLU A 293 14.18 8.85 -1.34
CA GLU A 293 14.67 8.72 0.04
C GLU A 293 16.18 8.46 0.14
N SER A 294 16.93 8.82 -0.89
CA SER A 294 18.38 8.73 -0.85
C SER A 294 18.93 9.67 0.24
N GLY A 295 19.90 9.17 1.00
CA GLY A 295 20.57 9.96 2.03
C GLY A 295 21.39 11.11 1.44
N ARG A 296 22.24 11.71 2.28
CA ARG A 296 23.13 12.79 1.86
C ARG A 296 24.07 12.33 0.74
N TRP A 297 24.29 13.21 -0.25
CA TRP A 297 25.31 12.97 -1.28
C TRP A 297 26.65 12.50 -0.65
N PRO A 298 27.30 11.45 -1.15
CA PRO A 298 27.11 10.80 -2.46
C PRO A 298 26.14 9.60 -2.48
N SER A 299 25.25 9.42 -1.50
CA SER A 299 24.19 8.40 -1.59
C SER A 299 23.34 8.66 -2.83
N ARG A 300 23.06 7.61 -3.59
CA ARG A 300 22.38 7.71 -4.90
C ARG A 300 20.98 7.12 -4.91
N GLY A 301 20.52 6.61 -3.78
CA GLY A 301 19.22 6.00 -3.66
C GLY A 301 19.03 5.31 -2.33
N LEU A 302 17.87 4.71 -2.11
CA LEU A 302 17.61 3.81 -1.00
C LEU A 302 17.88 2.36 -1.41
N TYR A 303 18.65 1.65 -0.58
CA TYR A 303 19.19 0.32 -0.86
C TYR A 303 18.47 -0.78 -0.05
N THR A 304 17.17 -0.63 0.15
CA THR A 304 16.34 -1.60 0.89
C THR A 304 15.78 -2.72 0.02
N GLY A 305 15.90 -2.60 -1.30
CA GLY A 305 15.35 -3.55 -2.25
C GLY A 305 15.85 -4.99 -2.10
N LEU A 306 14.99 -5.95 -2.39
CA LEU A 306 15.39 -7.36 -2.62
C LEU A 306 16.19 -7.50 -3.92
N LEU A 307 15.85 -6.66 -4.91
CA LEU A 307 16.62 -6.50 -6.13
C LEU A 307 17.38 -5.17 -6.10
N ASP A 308 18.51 -5.11 -6.78
CA ASP A 308 19.24 -3.86 -7.02
C ASP A 308 18.59 -2.99 -8.12
N PHE A 309 19.16 -1.82 -8.41
CA PHE A 309 18.68 -0.94 -9.51
C PHE A 309 18.66 -1.60 -10.88
N GLY A 310 19.53 -2.58 -11.13
CA GLY A 310 19.57 -3.37 -12.35
C GLY A 310 18.57 -4.52 -12.35
N SER A 311 17.78 -4.64 -11.29
CA SER A 311 16.81 -5.72 -11.06
C SER A 311 17.44 -7.10 -10.85
N PHE A 312 18.68 -7.17 -10.36
CA PHE A 312 19.31 -8.43 -9.95
C PHE A 312 19.03 -8.72 -8.47
N PRO A 313 18.75 -9.99 -8.12
CA PRO A 313 18.59 -10.38 -6.71
C PRO A 313 19.86 -10.09 -5.91
N LYS A 314 19.69 -9.51 -4.74
CA LYS A 314 20.79 -9.24 -3.82
C LYS A 314 21.09 -10.48 -3.01
N ILE A 315 22.36 -10.89 -2.98
CA ILE A 315 22.82 -12.06 -2.19
C ILE A 315 22.51 -11.81 -0.70
N GLY A 316 21.82 -12.76 -0.07
CA GLY A 316 21.46 -12.74 1.35
C GLY A 316 20.19 -11.97 1.70
N ARG A 317 19.44 -11.44 0.72
CA ARG A 317 18.12 -10.83 0.90
C ARG A 317 16.98 -11.55 0.18
N ALA A 318 17.31 -12.42 -0.73
CA ALA A 318 16.35 -13.23 -1.50
C ALA A 318 16.23 -14.64 -0.95
#